data_ca5a8ae0dcfeb64112b0b2c41f15b959
#
_entry.id   ca5a8ae0dcfeb64112b0b2c41f15b959
#
_cell.length_a   1.000
_cell.length_b   1.000
_cell.length_c   1.000
_cell.angle_alpha   90.00
_cell.angle_beta   90.00
_cell.angle_gamma   90.00
#
_symmetry.space_group_name_H-M   'P 1'
#
loop_
_entity.id
_entity.type
_entity.pdbx_description
1 polymer ?
#
loop_
_entity_poly.entity_id
_entity_poly.type
_entity_poly.pdbx_seq_one_letter_code
_entity_poly.pdbx_strand_id
1 'polypeptide(L)'
;RRMLDESGAALGRRNFMHRCAFCAAGLLPGVALAREGVEVGGNSGFTKLVSAEQVEQQAQQQYRQVLQQAQQQRALAPEGHPQLVRLRQVAQRIIPHSYEWNPRAKTWKWEVNLLGNKQINAWCMPGGKIAFYTGILESLKLTDEEVAAVMGHEVAHALREHARERMGKSAATNIGIGIASQLLGLGQV
;
A
#
# COMPACT_ATOMS: atom_id res chain seq x y z
N ARG A 1 -25.79 -27.81 -29.65
CA ARG A 1 -26.40 -26.66 -28.95
C ARG A 1 -25.44 -26.28 -27.82
N ARG A 2 -24.60 -25.28 -28.08
CA ARG A 2 -23.72 -24.67 -27.08
C ARG A 2 -24.34 -23.33 -26.65
N MET A 3 -24.70 -23.20 -25.43
CA MET A 3 -24.92 -21.89 -24.80
C MET A 3 -23.54 -21.32 -24.46
N LEU A 4 -23.22 -20.16 -25.02
CA LEU A 4 -22.06 -19.37 -24.66
C LEU A 4 -22.48 -18.43 -23.54
N ASP A 5 -21.79 -18.51 -22.42
CA ASP A 5 -21.95 -17.62 -21.28
C ASP A 5 -21.10 -16.34 -21.53
N GLU A 6 -21.79 -15.22 -21.73
CA GLU A 6 -21.18 -13.90 -22.02
C GLU A 6 -20.84 -13.10 -20.74
N SER A 7 -20.66 -13.71 -19.59
CA SER A 7 -20.50 -12.98 -18.32
C SER A 7 -19.05 -12.78 -17.85
N GLY A 8 -18.04 -13.25 -18.60
CA GLY A 8 -16.65 -13.31 -18.14
C GLY A 8 -15.88 -11.98 -18.04
N ALA A 9 -16.29 -10.94 -18.80
CA ALA A 9 -15.49 -9.71 -18.91
C ALA A 9 -15.84 -8.59 -17.91
N ALA A 10 -17.02 -8.63 -17.29
CA ALA A 10 -17.50 -7.56 -16.41
C ALA A 10 -17.13 -7.75 -14.91
N LEU A 11 -16.76 -8.96 -14.51
CA LEU A 11 -16.49 -9.26 -13.08
C LEU A 11 -15.15 -8.74 -12.55
N GLY A 12 -14.15 -8.58 -13.40
CA GLY A 12 -12.79 -8.22 -12.94
C GLY A 12 -12.69 -6.81 -12.34
N ARG A 13 -13.34 -5.81 -12.94
CA ARG A 13 -13.31 -4.41 -12.48
C ARG A 13 -14.13 -4.19 -11.20
N ARG A 14 -15.29 -4.79 -11.09
CA ARG A 14 -16.19 -4.66 -9.93
C ARG A 14 -15.63 -5.35 -8.68
N ASN A 15 -14.98 -6.50 -8.83
CA ASN A 15 -14.41 -7.23 -7.69
C ASN A 15 -13.16 -6.59 -7.11
N PHE A 16 -12.38 -5.83 -7.92
CA PHE A 16 -11.26 -5.04 -7.41
C PHE A 16 -11.75 -3.91 -6.49
N MET A 17 -12.80 -3.20 -6.89
CA MET A 17 -13.42 -2.13 -6.10
C MET A 17 -14.06 -2.66 -4.80
N HIS A 18 -14.65 -3.85 -4.81
CA HIS A 18 -15.30 -4.43 -3.61
C HIS A 18 -14.31 -4.96 -2.56
N ARG A 19 -13.10 -5.36 -2.93
CA ARG A 19 -12.08 -5.76 -1.95
C ARG A 19 -11.46 -4.60 -1.19
N CYS A 20 -11.57 -3.37 -1.69
CA CYS A 20 -11.17 -2.15 -0.99
C CYS A 20 -12.22 -1.60 -0.03
N ALA A 21 -13.48 -2.09 -0.05
CA ALA A 21 -14.61 -1.54 0.71
C ALA A 21 -14.66 -1.95 2.21
N PHE A 22 -13.68 -2.69 2.74
CA PHE A 22 -13.72 -3.19 4.12
C PHE A 22 -13.02 -2.29 5.15
N CYS A 23 -13.03 -0.97 4.96
CA CYS A 23 -12.45 -0.01 5.91
C CYS A 23 -13.46 0.92 6.60
N ALA A 24 -14.72 0.53 6.72
CA ALA A 24 -15.73 1.35 7.38
C ALA A 24 -16.30 0.68 8.64
N ALA A 25 -15.78 1.00 9.83
CA ALA A 25 -16.54 1.08 11.09
C ALA A 25 -15.67 1.63 12.24
N GLY A 26 -16.09 2.75 12.82
CA GLY A 26 -15.53 3.28 14.07
C GLY A 26 -15.77 4.77 14.25
N LEU A 27 -17.01 5.19 14.61
CA LEU A 27 -17.40 6.56 14.92
C LEU A 27 -17.15 6.90 16.40
N LEU A 28 -16.42 8.01 16.67
CA LEU A 28 -16.63 8.89 17.83
C LEU A 28 -16.34 10.34 17.42
N PRO A 29 -17.09 11.37 17.91
CA PRO A 29 -17.06 12.71 17.36
C PRO A 29 -15.97 13.57 17.99
N GLY A 30 -15.00 13.96 17.19
CA GLY A 30 -14.11 15.09 17.48
C GLY A 30 -14.26 16.10 16.35
N VAL A 31 -14.50 17.36 16.69
CA VAL A 31 -14.65 18.45 15.71
C VAL A 31 -13.35 18.62 14.95
N ALA A 32 -13.30 18.06 13.75
CA ALA A 32 -12.24 18.30 12.79
C ALA A 32 -12.76 19.33 11.78
N LEU A 33 -11.97 20.38 11.51
CA LEU A 33 -12.19 21.30 10.39
C LEU A 33 -12.31 20.46 9.12
N ALA A 34 -13.50 20.37 8.56
CA ALA A 34 -13.77 19.59 7.36
C ALA A 34 -12.92 20.13 6.21
N ARG A 35 -11.92 19.36 5.79
CA ARG A 35 -11.38 19.48 4.44
C ARG A 35 -12.47 19.02 3.48
N GLU A 36 -12.61 19.66 2.33
CA GLU A 36 -13.49 19.14 1.28
C GLU A 36 -13.08 17.69 0.98
N GLY A 37 -13.91 16.74 1.36
CA GLY A 37 -13.64 15.31 1.23
C GLY A 37 -14.13 14.49 2.42
N VAL A 38 -13.78 13.22 2.42
CA VAL A 38 -14.14 12.29 3.48
C VAL A 38 -13.27 12.53 4.72
N GLU A 39 -13.90 12.69 5.90
CA GLU A 39 -13.16 12.73 7.18
C GLU A 39 -12.40 11.40 7.36
N VAL A 40 -11.08 11.50 7.39
CA VAL A 40 -10.20 10.37 7.71
C VAL A 40 -9.76 10.51 9.16
N GLY A 41 -10.14 9.57 10.01
CA GLY A 41 -9.71 9.53 11.41
C GLY A 41 -8.19 9.55 11.58
N GLY A 42 -7.70 9.88 12.77
CA GLY A 42 -6.27 9.88 13.09
C GLY A 42 -5.61 8.48 12.97
N ASN A 43 -4.29 8.45 13.02
CA ASN A 43 -3.54 7.22 13.04
C ASN A 43 -3.85 6.39 14.31
N SER A 44 -3.83 5.07 14.16
CA SER A 44 -4.04 4.14 15.27
C SER A 44 -3.01 4.32 16.39
N GLY A 45 -3.44 4.18 17.66
CA GLY A 45 -2.54 4.21 18.82
C GLY A 45 -1.42 3.17 18.77
N PHE A 46 -1.60 2.06 18.06
CA PHE A 46 -0.58 1.02 17.88
C PHE A 46 0.64 1.51 17.09
N THR A 47 0.52 2.59 16.31
CA THR A 47 1.67 3.19 15.63
C THR A 47 2.72 3.72 16.62
N LYS A 48 2.34 4.03 17.85
CA LYS A 48 3.27 4.50 18.90
C LYS A 48 4.24 3.42 19.41
N LEU A 49 3.93 2.14 19.18
CA LEU A 49 4.75 1.02 19.65
C LEU A 49 5.96 0.71 18.75
N VAL A 50 6.00 1.27 17.54
CA VAL A 50 7.09 1.04 16.58
C VAL A 50 7.50 2.38 15.98
N SER A 51 8.80 2.62 15.84
CA SER A 51 9.31 3.86 15.26
C SER A 51 9.02 3.94 13.76
N ALA A 52 8.60 5.11 13.28
CA ALA A 52 8.34 5.33 11.84
C ALA A 52 9.63 5.17 11.02
N GLU A 53 10.76 5.65 11.55
CA GLU A 53 12.08 5.54 10.94
C GLU A 53 12.50 4.10 10.73
N GLN A 54 12.30 3.25 11.75
CA GLN A 54 12.62 1.81 11.66
C GLN A 54 11.76 1.13 10.58
N VAL A 55 10.47 1.44 10.53
CA VAL A 55 9.55 0.88 9.51
C VAL A 55 9.96 1.32 8.11
N GLU A 56 10.29 2.59 7.91
CA GLU A 56 10.75 3.14 6.63
C GLU A 56 12.08 2.51 6.19
N GLN A 57 13.03 2.31 7.13
CA GLN A 57 14.31 1.65 6.85
C GLN A 57 14.12 0.19 6.45
N GLN A 58 13.28 -0.56 7.17
CA GLN A 58 12.95 -1.94 6.83
C GLN A 58 12.24 -2.02 5.46
N ALA A 59 11.29 -1.13 5.21
CA ALA A 59 10.60 -1.04 3.93
C ALA A 59 11.58 -0.77 2.78
N GLN A 60 12.55 0.13 2.98
CA GLN A 60 13.58 0.41 1.99
C GLN A 60 14.46 -0.81 1.72
N GLN A 61 14.84 -1.57 2.75
CA GLN A 61 15.63 -2.79 2.58
C GLN A 61 14.84 -3.86 1.81
N GLN A 62 13.58 -4.10 2.20
CA GLN A 62 12.70 -5.04 1.50
C GLN A 62 12.47 -4.63 0.04
N TYR A 63 12.27 -3.34 -0.20
CA TYR A 63 12.08 -2.84 -1.56
C TYR A 63 13.30 -3.11 -2.43
N ARG A 64 14.51 -2.84 -1.93
CA ARG A 64 15.74 -3.15 -2.65
C ARG A 64 15.88 -4.64 -2.97
N GLN A 65 15.52 -5.52 -2.02
CA GLN A 65 15.54 -6.97 -2.24
C GLN A 65 14.55 -7.36 -3.34
N VAL A 66 13.34 -6.81 -3.34
CA VAL A 66 12.33 -7.04 -4.40
C VAL A 66 12.87 -6.59 -5.76
N LEU A 67 13.46 -5.39 -5.86
CA LEU A 67 14.01 -4.89 -7.12
C LEU A 67 15.19 -5.76 -7.60
N GLN A 68 16.05 -6.17 -6.69
CA GLN A 68 17.20 -7.03 -6.98
C GLN A 68 16.75 -8.41 -7.51
N GLN A 69 15.75 -9.00 -6.87
CA GLN A 69 15.15 -10.24 -7.31
C GLN A 69 14.47 -10.08 -8.69
N ALA A 70 13.71 -9.02 -8.88
CA ALA A 70 13.09 -8.71 -10.16
C ALA A 70 14.12 -8.52 -11.28
N GLN A 71 15.25 -7.86 -10.98
CA GLN A 71 16.35 -7.69 -11.93
C GLN A 71 16.99 -9.03 -12.31
N GLN A 72 17.26 -9.89 -11.35
CA GLN A 72 17.79 -11.23 -11.58
C GLN A 72 16.86 -12.08 -12.47
N GLN A 73 15.55 -11.92 -12.29
CA GLN A 73 14.51 -12.59 -13.06
C GLN A 73 14.20 -11.89 -14.39
N ARG A 74 14.90 -10.78 -14.73
CA ARG A 74 14.60 -9.92 -15.89
C ARG A 74 13.17 -9.40 -15.92
N ALA A 75 12.58 -9.23 -14.74
CA ALA A 75 11.23 -8.76 -14.51
C ALA A 75 11.18 -7.28 -14.06
N LEU A 76 12.32 -6.61 -13.90
CA LEU A 76 12.36 -5.18 -13.62
C LEU A 76 12.36 -4.42 -14.95
N ALA A 77 11.39 -3.53 -15.15
CA ALA A 77 11.31 -2.70 -16.33
C ALA A 77 12.50 -1.72 -16.40
N PRO A 78 13.16 -1.56 -17.56
CA PRO A 78 14.22 -0.59 -17.73
C PRO A 78 13.68 0.85 -17.61
N GLU A 79 14.57 1.80 -17.27
CA GLU A 79 14.23 3.21 -17.03
C GLU A 79 13.41 3.87 -18.15
N GLY A 80 13.69 3.53 -19.41
CA GLY A 80 12.99 4.05 -20.59
C GLY A 80 11.70 3.29 -20.95
N HIS A 81 11.26 2.34 -20.17
CA HIS A 81 10.04 1.57 -20.47
C HIS A 81 8.82 2.50 -20.50
N PRO A 82 8.00 2.53 -21.59
CA PRO A 82 6.93 3.52 -21.73
C PRO A 82 5.94 3.53 -20.56
N GLN A 83 5.55 2.36 -20.05
CA GLN A 83 4.65 2.27 -18.90
C GLN A 83 5.30 2.75 -17.60
N LEU A 84 6.60 2.55 -17.41
CA LEU A 84 7.31 3.08 -16.23
C LEU A 84 7.38 4.62 -16.28
N VAL A 85 7.70 5.18 -17.45
CA VAL A 85 7.69 6.64 -17.67
C VAL A 85 6.31 7.21 -17.36
N ARG A 86 5.25 6.58 -17.88
CA ARG A 86 3.86 6.94 -17.60
C ARG A 86 3.53 6.91 -16.11
N LEU A 87 3.88 5.84 -15.40
CA LEU A 87 3.65 5.72 -13.96
C LEU A 87 4.36 6.84 -13.18
N ARG A 88 5.59 7.19 -13.56
CA ARG A 88 6.36 8.27 -12.93
C ARG A 88 5.74 9.64 -13.19
N GLN A 89 5.21 9.88 -14.38
CA GLN A 89 4.48 11.13 -14.68
C GLN A 89 3.21 11.26 -13.83
N VAL A 90 2.46 10.18 -13.64
CA VAL A 90 1.31 10.16 -12.74
C VAL A 90 1.75 10.41 -11.30
N ALA A 91 2.81 9.75 -10.84
CA ALA A 91 3.35 9.93 -9.48
C ALA A 91 3.77 11.37 -9.21
N GLN A 92 4.45 12.03 -10.16
CA GLN A 92 4.85 13.43 -10.04
C GLN A 92 3.66 14.38 -9.82
N ARG A 93 2.50 14.05 -10.36
CA ARG A 93 1.26 14.83 -10.18
C ARG A 93 0.57 14.57 -8.85
N ILE A 94 0.68 13.35 -8.30
CA ILE A 94 -0.01 12.93 -7.07
C ILE A 94 0.80 13.23 -5.81
N ILE A 95 2.11 12.95 -5.83
CA ILE A 95 2.97 13.00 -4.63
C ILE A 95 2.92 14.36 -3.91
N PRO A 96 2.92 15.52 -4.59
CA PRO A 96 2.86 16.81 -3.89
C PRO A 96 1.62 16.97 -3.00
N HIS A 97 0.47 16.38 -3.38
CA HIS A 97 -0.77 16.41 -2.60
C HIS A 97 -0.73 15.51 -1.36
N SER A 98 0.25 14.61 -1.25
CA SER A 98 0.42 13.73 -0.09
C SER A 98 0.97 14.44 1.15
N TYR A 99 1.66 15.57 0.97
CA TYR A 99 2.42 16.26 2.02
C TYR A 99 1.54 16.85 3.13
N GLU A 100 0.29 17.12 2.80
CA GLU A 100 -0.68 17.63 3.77
C GLU A 100 -1.17 16.56 4.75
N TRP A 101 -1.13 15.29 4.31
CA TRP A 101 -1.66 14.17 5.08
C TRP A 101 -0.65 13.56 6.04
N ASN A 102 0.64 13.62 5.68
CA ASN A 102 1.73 13.17 6.54
C ASN A 102 2.98 14.02 6.26
N PRO A 103 3.41 14.88 7.23
CA PRO A 103 4.59 15.74 7.05
C PRO A 103 5.88 14.97 6.73
N ARG A 104 5.99 13.70 7.17
CA ARG A 104 7.13 12.83 6.87
C ARG A 104 7.26 12.56 5.37
N ALA A 105 6.17 12.58 4.62
CA ALA A 105 6.16 12.36 3.18
C ALA A 105 7.05 13.35 2.41
N LYS A 106 7.31 14.54 2.96
CA LYS A 106 8.25 15.52 2.40
C LYS A 106 9.70 15.05 2.41
N THR A 107 10.05 14.17 3.34
CA THR A 107 11.41 13.65 3.52
C THR A 107 11.62 12.30 2.85
N TRP A 108 10.53 11.68 2.38
CA TRP A 108 10.62 10.38 1.73
C TRP A 108 11.33 10.45 0.38
N LYS A 109 12.16 9.45 0.13
CA LYS A 109 12.77 9.25 -1.19
C LYS A 109 11.81 8.44 -2.05
N TRP A 110 10.87 9.13 -2.68
CA TRP A 110 9.87 8.53 -3.54
C TRP A 110 10.50 7.80 -4.72
N GLU A 111 10.09 6.58 -4.91
CA GLU A 111 10.54 5.72 -6.02
C GLU A 111 9.35 4.99 -6.62
N VAL A 112 9.32 4.91 -7.96
CA VAL A 112 8.29 4.19 -8.71
C VAL A 112 8.98 3.22 -9.66
N ASN A 113 8.64 1.93 -9.54
CA ASN A 113 9.12 0.87 -10.40
C ASN A 113 7.98 0.01 -10.96
N LEU A 114 8.21 -0.58 -12.13
CA LEU A 114 7.30 -1.49 -12.80
C LEU A 114 7.93 -2.89 -12.81
N LEU A 115 7.20 -3.88 -12.30
CA LEU A 115 7.63 -5.24 -12.17
C LEU A 115 6.84 -6.16 -13.12
N GLY A 116 7.53 -6.99 -13.88
CA GLY A 116 6.96 -7.99 -14.77
C GLY A 116 6.31 -9.12 -13.97
N ASN A 117 5.05 -8.95 -13.63
CA ASN A 117 4.25 -9.94 -12.91
C ASN A 117 2.81 -9.89 -13.43
N LYS A 118 2.21 -11.06 -13.69
CA LYS A 118 0.84 -11.18 -14.21
C LYS A 118 -0.25 -10.88 -13.16
N GLN A 119 0.09 -10.77 -11.90
CA GLN A 119 -0.87 -10.43 -10.86
C GLN A 119 -1.42 -9.02 -11.06
N ILE A 120 -2.72 -8.85 -10.79
CA ILE A 120 -3.38 -7.54 -10.79
C ILE A 120 -3.11 -6.90 -9.44
N ASN A 121 -1.98 -6.20 -9.32
CA ASN A 121 -1.54 -5.61 -8.05
C ASN A 121 -0.68 -4.38 -8.25
N ALA A 122 -0.74 -3.49 -7.26
CA ALA A 122 0.18 -2.39 -7.03
C ALA A 122 0.33 -2.23 -5.52
N TRP A 123 1.38 -1.57 -5.07
CA TRP A 123 1.59 -1.31 -3.65
C TRP A 123 2.53 -0.13 -3.40
N CYS A 124 2.40 0.48 -2.22
CA CYS A 124 3.30 1.50 -1.71
C CYS A 124 3.78 1.12 -0.30
N MET A 125 5.08 0.96 -0.13
CA MET A 125 5.69 0.75 1.19
C MET A 125 5.99 2.09 1.88
N PRO A 126 6.12 2.10 3.22
CA PRO A 126 6.60 3.26 3.98
C PRO A 126 7.88 3.84 3.39
N GLY A 127 8.03 5.16 3.44
CA GLY A 127 9.14 5.85 2.79
C GLY A 127 8.95 6.10 1.29
N GLY A 128 7.72 5.91 0.75
CA GLY A 128 7.36 6.28 -0.61
C GLY A 128 7.88 5.32 -1.69
N LYS A 129 7.94 4.02 -1.38
CA LYS A 129 8.41 2.98 -2.30
C LYS A 129 7.23 2.33 -3.03
N ILE A 130 7.02 2.74 -4.29
CA ILE A 130 5.87 2.34 -5.11
C ILE A 130 6.29 1.30 -6.14
N ALA A 131 5.50 0.24 -6.28
CA ALA A 131 5.62 -0.68 -7.40
C ALA A 131 4.25 -1.01 -8.01
N PHE A 132 4.23 -1.10 -9.32
CA PHE A 132 3.14 -1.62 -10.11
C PHE A 132 3.56 -2.93 -10.77
N TYR A 133 2.63 -3.85 -10.90
CA TYR A 133 2.84 -5.06 -11.69
C TYR A 133 2.31 -4.84 -13.11
N THR A 134 2.96 -5.44 -14.12
CA THR A 134 2.48 -5.34 -15.50
C THR A 134 1.05 -5.85 -15.63
N GLY A 135 0.69 -6.88 -14.87
CA GLY A 135 -0.65 -7.48 -14.90
C GLY A 135 -1.79 -6.51 -14.63
N ILE A 136 -1.64 -5.53 -13.72
CA ILE A 136 -2.72 -4.56 -13.46
C ILE A 136 -2.92 -3.62 -14.64
N LEU A 137 -1.82 -3.22 -15.32
CA LEU A 137 -1.88 -2.31 -16.47
C LEU A 137 -2.40 -3.01 -17.71
N GLU A 138 -1.93 -4.23 -17.97
CA GLU A 138 -2.26 -5.01 -19.18
C GLU A 138 -3.66 -5.61 -19.12
N SER A 139 -4.03 -6.20 -17.98
CA SER A 139 -5.34 -6.87 -17.84
C SER A 139 -6.49 -5.89 -17.73
N LEU A 140 -6.30 -4.76 -17.04
CA LEU A 140 -7.35 -3.77 -16.83
C LEU A 140 -7.32 -2.63 -17.84
N LYS A 141 -6.23 -2.48 -18.61
CA LYS A 141 -6.05 -1.40 -19.59
C LYS A 141 -6.36 -0.02 -19.01
N LEU A 142 -5.81 0.25 -17.82
CA LEU A 142 -6.11 1.45 -17.05
C LEU A 142 -5.75 2.72 -17.81
N THR A 143 -6.65 3.71 -17.76
CA THR A 143 -6.37 5.11 -18.15
C THR A 143 -5.43 5.78 -17.16
N ASP A 144 -4.94 6.99 -17.44
CA ASP A 144 -4.08 7.72 -16.51
C ASP A 144 -4.82 8.09 -15.22
N GLU A 145 -6.09 8.42 -15.29
CA GLU A 145 -6.94 8.71 -14.15
C GLU A 145 -7.16 7.47 -13.27
N GLU A 146 -7.36 6.31 -13.88
CA GLU A 146 -7.50 5.04 -13.15
C GLU A 146 -6.17 4.63 -12.50
N VAL A 147 -5.03 4.81 -13.18
CA VAL A 147 -3.70 4.63 -12.59
C VAL A 147 -3.49 5.60 -11.44
N ALA A 148 -3.91 6.86 -11.58
CA ALA A 148 -3.83 7.87 -10.53
C ALA A 148 -4.67 7.47 -9.31
N ALA A 149 -5.88 6.96 -9.52
CA ALA A 149 -6.75 6.48 -8.43
C ALA A 149 -6.12 5.29 -7.68
N VAL A 150 -5.59 4.29 -8.41
CA VAL A 150 -4.89 3.15 -7.80
C VAL A 150 -3.65 3.62 -7.03
N MET A 151 -2.81 4.45 -7.64
CA MET A 151 -1.60 4.95 -7.00
C MET A 151 -1.92 5.80 -5.77
N GLY A 152 -2.92 6.67 -5.84
CA GLY A 152 -3.37 7.48 -4.70
C GLY A 152 -3.87 6.61 -3.55
N HIS A 153 -4.58 5.52 -3.84
CA HIS A 153 -5.02 4.55 -2.83
C HIS A 153 -3.83 3.89 -2.12
N GLU A 154 -2.84 3.41 -2.88
CA GLU A 154 -1.64 2.79 -2.30
C GLU A 154 -0.78 3.78 -1.51
N VAL A 155 -0.64 5.00 -2.01
CA VAL A 155 0.04 6.10 -1.31
C VAL A 155 -0.68 6.42 0.01
N ALA A 156 -2.03 6.46 0.02
CA ALA A 156 -2.80 6.71 1.23
C ALA A 156 -2.54 5.65 2.32
N HIS A 157 -2.36 4.37 1.96
CA HIS A 157 -1.97 3.33 2.92
C HIS A 157 -0.63 3.63 3.59
N ALA A 158 0.37 4.13 2.85
CA ALA A 158 1.66 4.52 3.40
C ALA A 158 1.56 5.79 4.27
N LEU A 159 0.81 6.81 3.83
CA LEU A 159 0.59 8.05 4.57
C LEU A 159 -0.11 7.82 5.91
N ARG A 160 -1.06 6.89 5.96
CA ARG A 160 -1.79 6.48 7.16
C ARG A 160 -1.03 5.50 8.03
N GLU A 161 0.20 5.17 7.66
CA GLU A 161 1.09 4.29 8.43
C GLU A 161 0.49 2.89 8.71
N HIS A 162 -0.35 2.34 7.81
CA HIS A 162 -1.01 1.05 8.01
C HIS A 162 -0.02 -0.10 8.23
N ALA A 163 1.16 -0.05 7.61
CA ALA A 163 2.22 -1.03 7.88
C ALA A 163 2.72 -0.94 9.31
N ARG A 164 2.95 0.29 9.81
CA ARG A 164 3.39 0.55 11.18
C ARG A 164 2.33 0.14 12.20
N GLU A 165 1.05 0.38 11.91
CA GLU A 165 -0.06 -0.09 12.73
C GLU A 165 -0.09 -1.61 12.85
N ARG A 166 0.04 -2.34 11.72
CA ARG A 166 0.11 -3.81 11.73
C ARG A 166 1.28 -4.34 12.56
N MET A 167 2.46 -3.73 12.41
CA MET A 167 3.63 -4.09 13.21
C MET A 167 3.41 -3.82 14.70
N GLY A 168 2.81 -2.68 15.04
CA GLY A 168 2.46 -2.34 16.42
C GLY A 168 1.45 -3.30 17.03
N LYS A 169 0.42 -3.71 16.29
CA LYS A 169 -0.54 -4.73 16.72
C LYS A 169 0.16 -6.07 16.97
N SER A 170 1.04 -6.50 16.07
CA SER A 170 1.80 -7.75 16.25
C SER A 170 2.73 -7.68 17.47
N ALA A 171 3.40 -6.55 17.69
CA ALA A 171 4.24 -6.35 18.87
C ALA A 171 3.41 -6.41 20.18
N ALA A 172 2.26 -5.75 20.21
CA ALA A 172 1.34 -5.78 21.35
C ALA A 172 0.82 -7.20 21.63
N THR A 173 0.48 -7.96 20.58
CA THR A 173 0.04 -9.36 20.72
C THR A 173 1.16 -10.23 21.27
N ASN A 174 2.38 -10.11 20.77
CA ASN A 174 3.54 -10.87 21.25
C ASN A 174 3.86 -10.57 22.72
N ILE A 175 3.79 -9.29 23.13
CA ILE A 175 3.94 -8.88 24.54
C ILE A 175 2.83 -9.51 25.38
N GLY A 176 1.58 -9.44 24.93
CA GLY A 176 0.44 -10.04 25.65
C GLY A 176 0.58 -11.55 25.81
N ILE A 177 1.03 -12.27 24.78
CA ILE A 177 1.30 -13.71 24.85
C ILE A 177 2.44 -13.99 25.84
N GLY A 178 3.52 -13.22 25.83
CA GLY A 178 4.65 -13.38 26.75
C GLY A 178 4.23 -13.21 28.19
N ILE A 179 3.44 -12.19 28.51
CA ILE A 179 2.92 -11.95 29.87
C ILE A 179 1.97 -13.11 30.28
N ALA A 180 1.07 -13.53 29.41
CA ALA A 180 0.16 -14.64 29.70
C ALA A 180 0.93 -15.95 29.95
N SER A 181 1.96 -16.24 29.16
CA SER A 181 2.81 -17.43 29.36
C SER A 181 3.53 -17.40 30.69
N GLN A 182 4.05 -16.23 31.10
CA GLN A 182 4.69 -16.06 32.40
C GLN A 182 3.70 -16.24 33.55
N LEU A 183 2.49 -15.66 33.46
CA LEU A 183 1.45 -15.78 34.48
C LEU A 183 0.88 -17.18 34.59
N LEU A 184 0.83 -17.92 33.48
CA LEU A 184 0.30 -19.29 33.42
C LEU A 184 1.35 -20.38 33.64
N GLY A 185 2.62 -20.00 33.82
CA GLY A 185 3.73 -20.93 34.04
C GLY A 185 4.04 -21.84 32.84
N LEU A 186 3.63 -21.46 31.63
CA LEU A 186 3.79 -22.25 30.40
C LEU A 186 5.19 -22.10 29.75
N GLY A 187 6.13 -21.48 30.43
CA GLY A 187 7.45 -21.12 29.90
C GLY A 187 8.62 -21.95 30.39
N GLN A 188 8.39 -23.11 31.01
CA GLN A 188 9.49 -24.01 31.45
C GLN A 188 9.18 -25.45 31.01
N VAL A 189 9.61 -25.81 29.82
CA VAL A 189 10.00 -27.19 29.46
C VAL A 189 11.28 -27.09 28.67
#